data_89c6bdd1b06e5b6535592244973831d8
#
_entry.id   89c6bdd1b06e5b6535592244973831d8
#
_cell.length_a   1.000
_cell.length_b   1.000
_cell.length_c   1.000
_cell.angle_alpha   90.00
_cell.angle_beta   90.00
_cell.angle_gamma   90.00
#
_symmetry.space_group_name_H-M   'P 1'
#
loop_
_entity.id
_entity.type
_entity.pdbx_description
1 polymer ?
#
loop_
_entity_poly.entity_id
_entity_poly.type
_entity_poly.pdbx_seq_one_letter_code
_entity_poly.pdbx_strand_id
1 'polypeptide(L)'
;GHLRIGVSNTLCKYILLPYLKGFIEKYPHVKITIESQSTTHTIAMLEQQHIDLGLIAEPSSRKPLIFVPVMDIQDIFVSTKPYLDNLYLREGRNTDIFQTGNILLLDRNNMTRKYIDEYLSEHQIVPSQVLEVNTMDILIEFAKIGLGIGCVIREFVQEELDKQMLVTIPMKWPIKKRTIGFAYNPG
;
A
#
# COMPACT_ATOMS: atom_id res chain seq x y z
N GLY A 1 -24.30 16.73 -11.73
CA GLY A 1 -23.04 16.26 -12.27
C GLY A 1 -22.73 14.80 -11.95
N HIS A 2 -21.74 14.29 -12.59
CA HIS A 2 -21.30 12.91 -12.42
C HIS A 2 -19.77 12.91 -12.27
N LEU A 3 -19.26 12.34 -11.19
CA LEU A 3 -17.84 12.20 -10.92
C LEU A 3 -17.46 10.71 -10.93
N ARG A 4 -16.58 10.34 -11.86
CA ARG A 4 -16.07 8.96 -11.98
C ARG A 4 -14.66 8.90 -11.44
N ILE A 5 -14.44 8.07 -10.43
CA ILE A 5 -13.15 7.96 -9.72
C ILE A 5 -12.59 6.56 -9.88
N GLY A 6 -11.35 6.45 -10.32
CA GLY A 6 -10.60 5.20 -10.32
C GLY A 6 -9.67 5.14 -9.11
N VAL A 7 -9.58 3.99 -8.46
CA VAL A 7 -8.76 3.82 -7.26
C VAL A 7 -8.52 2.34 -6.98
N SER A 8 -7.39 2.00 -6.37
CA SER A 8 -7.15 0.65 -5.87
C SER A 8 -7.97 0.38 -4.61
N ASN A 9 -8.21 -0.89 -4.28
CA ASN A 9 -8.93 -1.26 -3.05
C ASN A 9 -8.28 -0.67 -1.81
N THR A 10 -6.96 -0.73 -1.73
CA THR A 10 -6.20 -0.22 -0.59
C THR A 10 -6.41 1.28 -0.40
N LEU A 11 -6.20 2.06 -1.46
CA LEU A 11 -6.32 3.51 -1.37
C LEU A 11 -7.78 3.93 -1.20
N CYS A 12 -8.73 3.18 -1.74
CA CYS A 12 -10.15 3.43 -1.52
C CYS A 12 -10.50 3.33 -0.03
N LYS A 13 -10.15 2.21 0.58
CA LYS A 13 -10.49 1.95 1.98
C LYS A 13 -9.83 2.95 2.94
N TYR A 14 -8.53 3.17 2.76
CA TYR A 14 -7.75 3.90 3.77
C TYR A 14 -7.67 5.40 3.52
N ILE A 15 -7.83 5.87 2.30
CA ILE A 15 -7.65 7.27 1.95
C ILE A 15 -8.91 7.89 1.36
N LEU A 16 -9.50 7.28 0.32
CA LEU A 16 -10.61 7.90 -0.40
C LEU A 16 -11.86 8.06 0.45
N LEU A 17 -12.21 7.05 1.24
CA LEU A 17 -13.48 7.09 2.00
C LEU A 17 -13.61 8.30 2.92
N PRO A 18 -12.58 8.70 3.70
CA PRO A 18 -12.69 9.93 4.50
C PRO A 18 -12.96 11.18 3.67
N TYR A 19 -12.32 11.31 2.51
CA TYR A 19 -12.55 12.44 1.60
C TYR A 19 -13.95 12.40 1.00
N LEU A 20 -14.43 11.21 0.62
CA LEU A 20 -15.76 11.05 0.05
C LEU A 20 -16.86 11.46 1.03
N LYS A 21 -16.71 11.12 2.29
CA LYS A 21 -17.71 11.49 3.30
C LYS A 21 -17.93 13.00 3.31
N GLY A 22 -16.87 13.79 3.38
CA GLY A 22 -16.95 15.24 3.35
C GLY A 22 -17.52 15.78 2.04
N PHE A 23 -17.10 15.19 0.93
CA PHE A 23 -17.58 15.60 -0.40
C PHE A 23 -19.08 15.35 -0.56
N ILE A 24 -19.57 14.17 -0.16
CA ILE A 24 -20.99 13.80 -0.25
C ILE A 24 -21.83 14.74 0.60
N GLU A 25 -21.40 15.09 1.79
CA GLU A 25 -22.11 16.02 2.67
C GLU A 25 -22.21 17.42 2.04
N LYS A 26 -21.15 17.86 1.37
CA LYS A 26 -21.11 19.19 0.75
C LYS A 26 -21.83 19.26 -0.60
N TYR A 27 -21.77 18.17 -1.38
CA TYR A 27 -22.34 18.12 -2.74
C TYR A 27 -23.25 16.91 -2.92
N PRO A 28 -24.41 16.88 -2.22
CA PRO A 28 -25.24 15.66 -2.19
C PRO A 28 -25.90 15.32 -3.53
N HIS A 29 -25.93 16.26 -4.47
CA HIS A 29 -26.55 16.04 -5.78
C HIS A 29 -25.58 15.49 -6.85
N VAL A 30 -24.30 15.40 -6.54
CA VAL A 30 -23.32 14.85 -7.48
C VAL A 30 -23.39 13.33 -7.44
N LYS A 31 -23.60 12.71 -8.60
CA LYS A 31 -23.52 11.26 -8.74
C LYS A 31 -22.03 10.86 -8.72
N ILE A 32 -21.69 9.88 -7.91
CA ILE A 32 -20.32 9.37 -7.79
C ILE A 32 -20.31 7.93 -8.24
N THR A 33 -19.39 7.60 -9.16
CA THR A 33 -19.08 6.23 -9.54
C THR A 33 -17.64 5.95 -9.16
N ILE A 34 -17.42 4.86 -8.44
CA ILE A 34 -16.07 4.45 -8.01
C ILE A 34 -15.74 3.16 -8.75
N GLU A 35 -14.65 3.18 -9.50
CA GLU A 35 -14.11 2.01 -10.18
C GLU A 35 -12.88 1.53 -9.44
N SER A 36 -13.03 0.40 -8.75
CA SER A 36 -11.96 -0.22 -8.00
C SER A 36 -11.14 -1.10 -8.94
N GLN A 37 -9.88 -0.72 -9.14
CA GLN A 37 -9.02 -1.37 -10.12
C GLN A 37 -7.55 -1.06 -9.84
N SER A 38 -6.64 -1.69 -10.56
CA SER A 38 -5.21 -1.42 -10.41
C SER A 38 -4.86 0.03 -10.75
N THR A 39 -3.79 0.55 -10.17
CA THR A 39 -3.29 1.88 -10.48
C THR A 39 -2.94 2.01 -11.96
N THR A 40 -2.34 0.99 -12.56
CA THR A 40 -2.02 0.98 -13.99
C THR A 40 -3.27 1.15 -14.85
N HIS A 41 -4.35 0.44 -14.51
CA HIS A 41 -5.61 0.55 -15.24
C HIS A 41 -6.25 1.93 -15.02
N THR A 42 -6.20 2.46 -13.80
CA THR A 42 -6.70 3.82 -13.51
C THR A 42 -5.97 4.86 -14.35
N ILE A 43 -4.65 4.78 -14.45
CA ILE A 43 -3.86 5.70 -15.28
C ILE A 43 -4.27 5.60 -16.75
N ALA A 44 -4.45 4.39 -17.29
CA ALA A 44 -4.89 4.20 -18.67
C ALA A 44 -6.26 4.82 -18.92
N MET A 45 -7.20 4.66 -17.99
CA MET A 45 -8.53 5.25 -18.11
C MET A 45 -8.51 6.77 -18.02
N LEU A 46 -7.64 7.34 -17.21
CA LEU A 46 -7.42 8.79 -17.16
C LEU A 46 -6.87 9.32 -18.47
N GLU A 47 -5.87 8.64 -19.03
CA GLU A 47 -5.29 9.02 -20.31
C GLU A 47 -6.31 8.97 -21.45
N GLN A 48 -7.20 8.00 -21.41
CA GLN A 48 -8.30 7.84 -22.40
C GLN A 48 -9.53 8.69 -22.07
N GLN A 49 -9.51 9.44 -20.97
CA GLN A 49 -10.61 10.28 -20.52
C GLN A 49 -11.90 9.50 -20.23
N HIS A 50 -11.78 8.23 -19.83
CA HIS A 50 -12.93 7.39 -19.47
C HIS A 50 -13.37 7.61 -18.01
N ILE A 51 -12.51 8.17 -17.17
CA ILE A 51 -12.82 8.56 -15.80
C ILE A 51 -12.33 9.98 -15.58
N ASP A 52 -12.87 10.64 -14.54
CA ASP A 52 -12.57 12.04 -14.28
C ASP A 52 -11.38 12.23 -13.35
N LEU A 53 -11.20 11.31 -12.41
CA LEU A 53 -10.25 11.47 -11.32
C LEU A 53 -9.67 10.11 -10.93
N GLY A 54 -8.42 10.08 -10.57
CA GLY A 54 -7.78 8.89 -10.01
C GLY A 54 -7.09 9.22 -8.72
N LEU A 55 -7.15 8.32 -7.75
CA LEU A 55 -6.33 8.41 -6.54
C LEU A 55 -5.23 7.37 -6.66
N ILE A 56 -3.99 7.83 -6.80
CA ILE A 56 -2.86 6.99 -7.18
C ILE A 56 -1.58 7.42 -6.47
N ALA A 57 -0.59 6.54 -6.44
CA ALA A 57 0.77 6.94 -6.12
C ALA A 57 1.32 7.80 -7.26
N GLU A 58 2.18 8.74 -6.93
CA GLU A 58 2.75 9.65 -7.93
C GLU A 58 3.45 8.85 -9.03
N PRO A 59 3.01 8.99 -10.30
CA PRO A 59 3.59 8.23 -11.40
C PRO A 59 4.96 8.81 -11.79
N SER A 60 5.83 7.94 -12.34
CA SER A 60 7.15 8.35 -12.82
C SER A 60 7.05 9.32 -13.99
N SER A 61 6.00 9.21 -14.81
CA SER A 61 5.70 10.16 -15.88
C SER A 61 4.28 10.67 -15.66
N ARG A 62 4.15 12.00 -15.56
CA ARG A 62 2.84 12.63 -15.29
C ARG A 62 2.07 12.99 -16.55
N LYS A 63 2.76 13.22 -17.66
CA LYS A 63 2.10 13.67 -18.90
C LYS A 63 1.23 12.57 -19.50
N PRO A 64 0.02 12.87 -19.95
CA PRO A 64 -0.66 14.15 -19.98
C PRO A 64 -1.38 14.54 -18.68
N LEU A 65 -1.16 13.81 -17.60
CA LEU A 65 -1.93 13.94 -16.36
C LEU A 65 -1.40 15.07 -15.47
N ILE A 66 -2.32 15.71 -14.75
CA ILE A 66 -1.98 16.60 -13.64
C ILE A 66 -2.14 15.81 -12.36
N PHE A 67 -1.14 15.93 -11.48
CA PHE A 67 -1.09 15.23 -10.20
C PHE A 67 -1.10 16.24 -9.07
N VAL A 68 -2.07 16.09 -8.14
CA VAL A 68 -2.21 16.94 -6.96
C VAL A 68 -1.90 16.11 -5.73
N PRO A 69 -0.78 16.35 -5.04
CA PRO A 69 -0.41 15.58 -3.86
C PRO A 69 -1.42 15.72 -2.74
N VAL A 70 -1.68 14.62 -2.02
CA VAL A 70 -2.57 14.58 -0.87
C VAL A 70 -1.80 14.24 0.39
N MET A 71 -0.95 13.21 0.35
CA MET A 71 -0.18 12.78 1.51
C MET A 71 1.01 11.92 1.10
N ASP A 72 2.00 11.86 1.97
CA ASP A 72 3.09 10.90 1.84
C ASP A 72 2.74 9.64 2.63
N ILE A 73 3.21 8.50 2.14
CA ILE A 73 3.08 7.22 2.80
C ILE A 73 4.44 6.55 2.94
N GLN A 74 4.57 5.74 3.99
CA GLN A 74 5.79 5.01 4.31
C GLN A 74 5.52 3.51 4.29
N ASP A 75 6.18 2.81 3.37
CA ASP A 75 6.18 1.34 3.39
C ASP A 75 7.10 0.86 4.50
N ILE A 76 6.65 -0.12 5.27
CA ILE A 76 7.40 -0.73 6.37
C ILE A 76 7.16 -2.24 6.39
N PHE A 77 8.07 -2.96 7.04
CA PHE A 77 7.85 -4.36 7.40
C PHE A 77 7.43 -4.44 8.85
N VAL A 78 6.39 -5.22 9.13
CA VAL A 78 5.84 -5.39 10.47
C VAL A 78 5.67 -6.86 10.80
N SER A 79 5.65 -7.16 12.08
CA SER A 79 5.29 -8.49 12.59
C SER A 79 4.79 -8.35 14.02
N THR A 80 4.37 -9.46 14.61
CA THR A 80 4.10 -9.50 16.04
C THR A 80 5.38 -9.85 16.79
N LYS A 81 5.49 -9.37 18.04
CA LYS A 81 6.61 -9.74 18.90
C LYS A 81 6.69 -11.25 19.12
N PRO A 82 5.58 -11.97 19.43
CA PRO A 82 5.63 -13.43 19.57
C PRO A 82 6.16 -14.15 18.31
N TYR A 83 5.75 -13.73 17.13
CA TYR A 83 6.27 -14.33 15.90
C TYR A 83 7.79 -14.19 15.81
N LEU A 84 8.30 -12.99 16.05
CA LEU A 84 9.74 -12.70 15.99
C LEU A 84 10.50 -13.47 17.08
N ASP A 85 9.98 -13.49 18.30
CA ASP A 85 10.62 -14.23 19.41
C ASP A 85 10.74 -15.72 19.08
N ASN A 86 9.69 -16.32 18.54
CA ASN A 86 9.71 -17.73 18.13
C ASN A 86 10.67 -17.98 16.96
N LEU A 87 10.73 -17.05 16.01
CA LEU A 87 11.65 -17.16 14.89
C LEU A 87 13.10 -17.12 15.36
N TYR A 88 13.44 -16.18 16.22
CA TYR A 88 14.79 -16.06 16.77
C TYR A 88 15.15 -17.25 17.67
N LEU A 89 14.18 -17.79 18.41
CA LEU A 89 14.41 -18.96 19.25
C LEU A 89 14.75 -20.19 18.39
N ARG A 90 14.04 -20.37 17.27
CA ARG A 90 14.21 -21.52 16.37
C ARG A 90 15.45 -21.39 15.50
N GLU A 91 15.72 -20.20 14.97
CA GLU A 91 16.76 -19.98 13.95
C GLU A 91 18.01 -19.27 14.47
N GLY A 92 17.97 -18.76 15.71
CA GLY A 92 19.06 -17.98 16.29
C GLY A 92 18.85 -16.47 16.11
N ARG A 93 19.49 -15.69 17.01
CA ARG A 93 19.31 -14.23 17.03
C ARG A 93 19.96 -13.50 15.84
N ASN A 94 20.92 -14.15 15.19
CA ASN A 94 21.63 -13.58 14.04
C ASN A 94 21.04 -14.03 12.71
N THR A 95 19.88 -14.70 12.75
CA THR A 95 19.25 -15.18 11.53
C THR A 95 18.83 -14.01 10.63
N ASP A 96 18.94 -14.21 9.32
CA ASP A 96 18.34 -13.32 8.34
C ASP A 96 16.84 -13.66 8.26
N ILE A 97 16.00 -12.81 8.85
CA ILE A 97 14.57 -13.06 8.96
C ILE A 97 13.86 -13.09 7.61
N PHE A 98 14.43 -12.49 6.56
CA PHE A 98 13.87 -12.58 5.21
C PHE A 98 14.16 -13.93 4.57
N GLN A 99 15.21 -14.63 5.02
CA GLN A 99 15.53 -15.98 4.57
C GLN A 99 14.75 -17.05 5.34
N THR A 100 14.60 -16.88 6.64
CA THR A 100 14.04 -17.92 7.53
C THR A 100 12.57 -17.67 7.88
N GLY A 101 12.09 -16.44 7.76
CA GLY A 101 10.72 -16.09 8.07
C GLY A 101 9.77 -16.25 6.87
N ASN A 102 8.48 -16.22 7.16
CA ASN A 102 7.44 -16.18 6.16
C ASN A 102 7.14 -14.71 5.84
N ILE A 103 7.32 -14.30 4.59
CA ILE A 103 7.18 -12.91 4.18
C ILE A 103 5.84 -12.73 3.46
N LEU A 104 5.02 -11.79 3.94
CA LEU A 104 3.69 -11.52 3.41
C LEU A 104 3.77 -10.30 2.51
N LEU A 105 3.49 -10.46 1.24
CA LEU A 105 3.54 -9.39 0.25
C LEU A 105 2.24 -9.37 -0.55
N LEU A 106 1.90 -8.22 -1.09
CA LEU A 106 0.81 -8.11 -2.05
C LEU A 106 1.16 -8.86 -3.34
N ASP A 107 0.16 -9.09 -4.19
CA ASP A 107 0.39 -9.81 -5.44
C ASP A 107 1.31 -9.04 -6.40
N ARG A 108 1.93 -9.75 -7.33
CA ARG A 108 2.97 -9.21 -8.23
C ARG A 108 2.50 -8.09 -9.15
N ASN A 109 1.19 -7.98 -9.39
CA ASN A 109 0.65 -6.96 -10.27
C ASN A 109 0.34 -5.66 -9.54
N ASN A 110 0.42 -5.65 -8.21
CA ASN A 110 0.15 -4.48 -7.40
C ASN A 110 1.33 -3.50 -7.44
N MET A 111 1.05 -2.20 -7.56
CA MET A 111 2.09 -1.16 -7.63
C MET A 111 2.94 -1.08 -6.36
N THR A 112 2.32 -1.25 -5.19
CA THR A 112 3.06 -1.30 -3.93
C THR A 112 4.02 -2.49 -3.91
N ARG A 113 3.58 -3.67 -4.40
CA ARG A 113 4.43 -4.85 -4.53
C ARG A 113 5.62 -4.58 -5.44
N LYS A 114 5.39 -3.94 -6.58
CA LYS A 114 6.47 -3.60 -7.50
C LYS A 114 7.48 -2.66 -6.86
N TYR A 115 7.00 -1.68 -6.12
CA TYR A 115 7.85 -0.73 -5.43
C TYR A 115 8.75 -1.41 -4.41
N ILE A 116 8.19 -2.30 -3.59
CA ILE A 116 8.96 -3.01 -2.57
C ILE A 116 9.91 -4.06 -3.18
N ASP A 117 9.49 -4.71 -4.27
CA ASP A 117 10.36 -5.65 -4.98
C ASP A 117 11.63 -4.95 -5.50
N GLU A 118 11.51 -3.72 -6.03
CA GLU A 118 12.65 -2.93 -6.45
C GLU A 118 13.58 -2.61 -5.27
N TYR A 119 13.00 -2.22 -4.13
CA TYR A 119 13.78 -1.98 -2.91
C TYR A 119 14.54 -3.23 -2.46
N LEU A 120 13.86 -4.36 -2.40
CA LEU A 120 14.47 -5.62 -1.98
C LEU A 120 15.59 -6.03 -2.94
N SER A 121 15.35 -5.92 -4.24
CA SER A 121 16.33 -6.24 -5.27
C SER A 121 17.54 -5.32 -5.18
N GLU A 122 17.34 -4.03 -5.02
CA GLU A 122 18.41 -3.04 -4.93
C GLU A 122 19.35 -3.32 -3.75
N HIS A 123 18.81 -3.81 -2.64
CA HIS A 123 19.57 -4.10 -1.43
C HIS A 123 19.89 -5.59 -1.27
N GLN A 124 19.65 -6.39 -2.32
CA GLN A 124 20.01 -7.82 -2.35
C GLN A 124 19.34 -8.60 -1.21
N ILE A 125 18.14 -8.20 -0.84
CA ILE A 125 17.31 -8.93 0.12
C ILE A 125 16.42 -9.88 -0.67
N VAL A 126 16.60 -11.19 -0.45
CA VAL A 126 15.90 -12.24 -1.22
C VAL A 126 15.06 -13.08 -0.25
N PRO A 127 13.75 -12.81 -0.14
CA PRO A 127 12.88 -13.65 0.69
C PRO A 127 12.86 -15.08 0.15
N SER A 128 12.99 -16.07 1.05
CA SER A 128 12.93 -17.49 0.67
C SER A 128 11.50 -18.00 0.60
N GLN A 129 10.63 -17.50 1.45
CA GLN A 129 9.21 -17.90 1.50
C GLN A 129 8.35 -16.66 1.43
N VAL A 130 7.56 -16.55 0.38
CA VAL A 130 6.63 -15.43 0.19
C VAL A 130 5.21 -15.98 0.11
N LEU A 131 4.34 -15.44 0.96
CA LEU A 131 2.90 -15.63 0.85
C LEU A 131 2.33 -14.40 0.16
N GLU A 132 1.75 -14.59 -1.02
CA GLU A 132 1.09 -13.50 -1.73
C GLU A 132 -0.34 -13.32 -1.23
N VAL A 133 -0.71 -12.06 -0.96
CA VAL A 133 -2.02 -11.69 -0.45
C VAL A 133 -2.62 -10.64 -1.39
N ASN A 134 -3.89 -10.78 -1.73
CA ASN A 134 -4.51 -9.93 -2.76
C ASN A 134 -4.80 -8.51 -2.29
N THR A 135 -5.07 -8.30 -1.00
CA THR A 135 -5.43 -6.98 -0.47
C THR A 135 -4.64 -6.63 0.78
N MET A 136 -4.38 -5.33 0.97
CA MET A 136 -3.62 -4.84 2.12
C MET A 136 -4.33 -5.12 3.45
N ASP A 137 -5.65 -5.00 3.51
CA ASP A 137 -6.41 -5.22 4.74
C ASP A 137 -6.29 -6.67 5.22
N ILE A 138 -6.35 -7.64 4.31
CA ILE A 138 -6.14 -9.05 4.65
C ILE A 138 -4.69 -9.30 5.05
N LEU A 139 -3.74 -8.70 4.34
CA LEU A 139 -2.32 -8.83 4.69
C LEU A 139 -2.06 -8.33 6.12
N ILE A 140 -2.63 -7.20 6.48
CA ILE A 140 -2.52 -6.64 7.84
C ILE A 140 -3.09 -7.62 8.86
N GLU A 141 -4.25 -8.21 8.60
CA GLU A 141 -4.86 -9.18 9.51
C GLU A 141 -3.98 -10.44 9.66
N PHE A 142 -3.38 -10.92 8.57
CA PHE A 142 -2.44 -12.04 8.64
C PHE A 142 -1.20 -11.70 9.48
N ALA A 143 -0.68 -10.49 9.34
CA ALA A 143 0.44 -10.05 10.18
C ALA A 143 0.04 -10.01 11.67
N LYS A 144 -1.16 -9.51 11.95
CA LYS A 144 -1.67 -9.38 13.34
C LYS A 144 -1.84 -10.72 14.03
N ILE A 145 -2.21 -11.78 13.33
CA ILE A 145 -2.31 -13.12 13.93
C ILE A 145 -0.97 -13.85 14.01
N GLY A 146 0.12 -13.22 13.58
CA GLY A 146 1.45 -13.82 13.68
C GLY A 146 1.76 -14.81 12.57
N LEU A 147 1.20 -14.63 11.38
CA LEU A 147 1.47 -15.53 10.25
C LEU A 147 2.85 -15.31 9.66
N GLY A 148 3.43 -14.12 9.82
CA GLY A 148 4.74 -13.82 9.26
C GLY A 148 5.11 -12.35 9.40
N ILE A 149 6.00 -11.92 8.52
CA ILE A 149 6.49 -10.55 8.42
C ILE A 149 5.83 -9.92 7.20
N GLY A 150 5.01 -8.89 7.41
CA GLY A 150 4.23 -8.28 6.33
C GLY A 150 4.77 -6.92 5.91
N CYS A 151 4.74 -6.65 4.61
CA CYS A 151 4.99 -5.32 4.08
C CYS A 151 3.67 -4.56 4.03
N VAL A 152 3.59 -3.45 4.77
CA VAL A 152 2.37 -2.66 4.90
C VAL A 152 2.71 -1.17 4.83
N ILE A 153 1.69 -0.35 4.66
CA ILE A 153 1.84 1.10 4.73
C ILE A 153 1.64 1.53 6.18
N ARG A 154 2.63 2.24 6.75
CA ARG A 154 2.65 2.64 8.16
C ARG A 154 1.37 3.35 8.56
N GLU A 155 0.93 4.30 7.75
CA GLU A 155 -0.24 5.12 8.04
C GLU A 155 -1.52 4.31 8.22
N PHE A 156 -1.56 3.09 7.66
CA PHE A 156 -2.73 2.21 7.73
C PHE A 156 -2.71 1.30 8.95
N VAL A 157 -1.59 1.23 9.68
CA VAL A 157 -1.43 0.38 10.87
C VAL A 157 -0.99 1.18 12.09
N GLN A 158 -1.17 2.49 12.08
CA GLN A 158 -0.69 3.35 13.16
C GLN A 158 -1.26 2.95 14.52
N GLU A 159 -2.57 2.60 14.57
CA GLU A 159 -3.20 2.16 15.81
C GLU A 159 -2.57 0.87 16.33
N GLU A 160 -2.32 -0.10 15.46
CA GLU A 160 -1.69 -1.37 15.81
C GLU A 160 -0.26 -1.16 16.33
N LEU A 161 0.48 -0.23 15.74
CA LEU A 161 1.82 0.12 16.21
C LEU A 161 1.78 0.83 17.58
N ASP A 162 0.86 1.77 17.74
CA ASP A 162 0.70 2.51 19.00
C ASP A 162 0.34 1.58 20.15
N LYS A 163 -0.51 0.58 19.90
CA LYS A 163 -0.93 -0.43 20.88
C LYS A 163 0.04 -1.61 21.00
N GLN A 164 1.13 -1.58 20.25
CA GLN A 164 2.13 -2.65 20.20
C GLN A 164 1.57 -4.02 19.79
N MET A 165 0.48 -4.02 19.05
CA MET A 165 -0.06 -5.23 18.41
C MET A 165 0.83 -5.67 17.25
N LEU A 166 1.45 -4.71 16.59
CA LEU A 166 2.48 -4.91 15.58
C LEU A 166 3.72 -4.11 15.97
N VAL A 167 4.88 -4.62 15.57
CA VAL A 167 6.16 -3.91 15.72
C VAL A 167 6.81 -3.74 14.36
N THR A 168 7.48 -2.63 14.17
CA THR A 168 8.21 -2.36 12.93
C THR A 168 9.54 -3.09 12.92
N ILE A 169 9.87 -3.74 11.81
CA ILE A 169 11.17 -4.36 11.61
C ILE A 169 12.16 -3.26 11.22
N PRO A 170 13.24 -3.07 12.00
CA PRO A 170 14.28 -2.12 11.61
C PRO A 170 14.96 -2.58 10.32
N MET A 171 15.06 -1.69 9.33
CA MET A 171 15.74 -1.98 8.08
C MET A 171 17.07 -1.24 8.04
N LYS A 172 18.11 -1.91 7.54
CA LYS A 172 19.45 -1.34 7.40
C LYS A 172 19.45 -0.13 6.46
N TRP A 173 18.65 -0.21 5.38
CA TRP A 173 18.50 0.88 4.43
C TRP A 173 17.07 1.40 4.50
N PRO A 174 16.88 2.74 4.52
CA PRO A 174 15.53 3.29 4.58
C PRO A 174 14.73 2.98 3.31
N ILE A 175 13.44 2.74 3.49
CA ILE A 175 12.50 2.64 2.37
C ILE A 175 11.99 4.05 2.10
N LYS A 176 12.22 4.52 0.87
CA LYS A 176 11.85 5.89 0.50
C LYS A 176 10.32 6.06 0.51
N LYS A 177 9.86 7.17 1.08
CA LYS A 177 8.43 7.51 1.11
C LYS A 177 7.89 7.69 -0.30
N ARG A 178 6.59 7.46 -0.44
CA ARG A 178 5.85 7.69 -1.68
C ARG A 178 4.78 8.74 -1.44
N THR A 179 4.45 9.50 -2.50
CA THR A 179 3.38 10.49 -2.45
C THR A 179 2.13 9.93 -3.09
N ILE A 180 1.00 10.04 -2.40
CA ILE A 180 -0.32 9.69 -2.93
C ILE A 180 -1.03 10.99 -3.26
N GLY A 181 -1.74 11.00 -4.37
CA GLY A 181 -2.48 12.19 -4.78
C GLY A 181 -3.57 11.90 -5.78
N PHE A 182 -4.32 12.94 -6.11
CA PHE A 182 -5.33 12.89 -7.14
C PHE A 182 -4.73 13.25 -8.49
N ALA A 183 -5.06 12.47 -9.49
CA ALA A 183 -4.64 12.71 -10.86
C ALA A 183 -5.83 12.88 -11.78
N TYR A 184 -5.70 13.75 -12.77
CA TYR A 184 -6.74 13.96 -13.77
C TYR A 184 -6.10 14.38 -15.09
N ASN A 185 -6.86 14.17 -16.17
CA ASN A 185 -6.48 14.60 -17.51
C ASN A 185 -7.16 15.93 -17.81
N PRO A 186 -6.42 17.02 -18.01
CA PRO A 186 -7.04 18.33 -18.24
C PRO A 186 -7.69 18.51 -19.60
N GLY A 187 -7.57 17.53 -20.49
CA GLY A 187 -8.22 17.55 -21.79
C GLY A 187 -7.30 17.26 -22.94
#